data_18b401f119555887d3860ec07335a33b
#
_entry.id   18b401f119555887d3860ec07335a33b
#
_cell.length_a   1.000
_cell.length_b   1.000
_cell.length_c   1.000
_cell.angle_alpha   90.00
_cell.angle_beta   90.00
_cell.angle_gamma   90.00
#
_symmetry.space_group_name_H-M   'P 1'
#
loop_
_entity.id
_entity.type
_entity.pdbx_description
1 polymer ?
#
loop_
_entity_poly.entity_id
_entity_poly.type
_entity_poly.pdbx_seq_one_letter_code
_entity_poly.pdbx_strand_id
1 'polypeptide(L)'
;MGTLELAPKITHVPSMYLSELPGPRQGSRQDAIDGHRLIGQRCRDMGVDTLVVFDTHWLVNASYHINCAPHFKGTYTSNELPHFIANMSFESPGNPALGRLLAQVANDMGVETLAHDNTSLHPEYGTLVPLRYMNPDQHFKVISVSAMCMAHYLNDSARLGWALRRAVEDHYDGTVAFFASGSLSHRFAQNGLAPEFGFKIWSPYLEHMDREVLRMWQNAEWGPFCEMLPEYASKGHGEGFMHDTAMLLGALGWSAYDAPAEMVTPYFGASGTGQLNAVFPVTPQDGAHVPPPIASSAQGYTPVSVRL
;
A
#
# COMPACT_ATOMS: atom_id res chain seq x y z
N MET A 1 -10.77 4.20 22.87
CA MET A 1 -11.05 3.60 21.55
C MET A 1 -10.12 4.25 20.55
N GLY A 2 -9.43 3.44 19.78
CA GLY A 2 -8.44 3.94 18.82
C GLY A 2 -9.08 4.58 17.59
N THR A 3 -8.25 5.24 16.79
CA THR A 3 -8.70 5.96 15.59
C THR A 3 -7.80 5.63 14.39
N LEU A 4 -8.42 5.50 13.23
CA LEU A 4 -7.75 5.59 11.93
C LEU A 4 -7.82 7.07 11.49
N GLU A 5 -6.67 7.73 11.34
CA GLU A 5 -6.61 9.17 11.06
C GLU A 5 -6.23 9.50 9.62
N LEU A 6 -5.43 8.66 8.98
CA LEU A 6 -4.94 8.92 7.64
C LEU A 6 -4.90 7.63 6.80
N ALA A 7 -5.25 7.75 5.52
CA ALA A 7 -5.31 6.62 4.59
C ALA A 7 -4.65 6.98 3.24
N PRO A 8 -3.33 7.01 3.13
CA PRO A 8 -2.65 7.32 1.88
C PRO A 8 -2.46 6.11 0.96
N LYS A 9 -2.57 6.35 -0.34
CA LYS A 9 -1.95 5.55 -1.41
C LYS A 9 -0.60 6.19 -1.73
N ILE A 10 0.48 5.42 -1.63
CA ILE A 10 1.84 5.94 -1.77
C ILE A 10 2.67 5.14 -2.77
N THR A 11 3.53 5.84 -3.49
CA THR A 11 4.59 5.20 -4.29
C THR A 11 5.72 4.70 -3.40
N HIS A 12 6.39 3.63 -3.81
CA HIS A 12 7.64 3.16 -3.20
C HIS A 12 8.75 2.95 -4.25
N VAL A 13 8.63 3.67 -5.36
CA VAL A 13 9.53 3.45 -6.50
C VAL A 13 11.00 3.47 -6.09
N PRO A 14 11.77 2.41 -6.42
CA PRO A 14 13.16 2.25 -5.94
C PRO A 14 14.10 3.39 -6.35
N SER A 15 13.77 4.10 -7.45
CA SER A 15 14.54 5.26 -7.90
C SER A 15 14.48 6.46 -6.95
N MET A 16 13.61 6.46 -5.93
CA MET A 16 13.66 7.45 -4.83
C MET A 16 14.96 7.32 -4.04
N TYR A 17 15.41 6.09 -3.74
CA TYR A 17 16.68 5.89 -3.06
C TYR A 17 17.87 6.35 -3.92
N LEU A 18 17.87 6.07 -5.23
CA LEU A 18 18.88 6.61 -6.13
C LEU A 18 18.85 8.14 -6.22
N SER A 19 17.67 8.73 -6.09
CA SER A 19 17.48 10.18 -6.16
C SER A 19 18.15 10.93 -5.01
N GLU A 20 18.34 10.29 -3.87
CA GLU A 20 19.05 10.91 -2.74
C GLU A 20 20.58 10.76 -2.85
N LEU A 21 21.05 9.77 -3.60
CA LEU A 21 22.49 9.50 -3.73
C LEU A 21 23.15 10.43 -4.77
N PRO A 22 24.45 10.80 -4.58
CA PRO A 22 25.18 11.52 -5.60
C PRO A 22 25.24 10.76 -6.92
N GLY A 23 24.99 11.42 -8.04
CA GLY A 23 25.07 10.82 -9.36
C GLY A 23 24.01 11.35 -10.36
N PRO A 24 23.90 10.72 -11.54
CA PRO A 24 23.04 11.20 -12.62
C PRO A 24 21.54 11.19 -12.30
N ARG A 25 21.12 10.49 -11.26
CA ARG A 25 19.73 10.38 -10.79
C ARG A 25 19.43 11.27 -9.58
N GLN A 26 20.43 12.00 -9.05
CA GLN A 26 20.22 12.86 -7.89
C GLN A 26 19.12 13.89 -8.14
N GLY A 27 18.18 14.02 -7.23
CA GLY A 27 17.03 14.93 -7.31
C GLY A 27 15.90 14.49 -8.25
N SER A 28 16.06 13.39 -9.00
CA SER A 28 15.11 12.98 -10.06
C SER A 28 13.73 12.53 -9.54
N ARG A 29 13.58 12.29 -8.24
CA ARG A 29 12.33 11.90 -7.57
C ARG A 29 12.01 12.80 -6.37
N GLN A 30 12.50 14.05 -6.41
CA GLN A 30 12.36 14.97 -5.28
C GLN A 30 10.88 15.20 -4.91
N ASP A 31 9.99 15.38 -5.89
CA ASP A 31 8.55 15.57 -5.64
C ASP A 31 7.94 14.38 -4.87
N ALA A 32 8.30 13.14 -5.24
CA ALA A 32 7.83 11.95 -4.53
C ALA A 32 8.37 11.89 -3.10
N ILE A 33 9.65 12.21 -2.89
CA ILE A 33 10.30 12.26 -1.57
C ILE A 33 9.63 13.33 -0.70
N ASP A 34 9.39 14.52 -1.23
CA ASP A 34 8.75 15.62 -0.50
C ASP A 34 7.29 15.30 -0.17
N GLY A 35 6.59 14.60 -1.07
CA GLY A 35 5.25 14.06 -0.79
C GLY A 35 5.24 13.10 0.41
N HIS A 36 6.22 12.19 0.51
CA HIS A 36 6.35 11.30 1.68
C HIS A 36 6.65 12.07 2.97
N ARG A 37 7.55 13.07 2.91
CA ARG A 37 7.84 13.94 4.06
C ARG A 37 6.60 14.68 4.54
N LEU A 38 5.81 15.21 3.60
CA LEU A 38 4.55 15.89 3.91
C LEU A 38 3.55 14.93 4.57
N ILE A 39 3.38 13.71 4.04
CA ILE A 39 2.50 12.70 4.62
C ILE A 39 2.99 12.31 6.03
N GLY A 40 4.29 12.08 6.20
CA GLY A 40 4.89 11.81 7.51
C GLY A 40 4.65 12.95 8.52
N GLN A 41 4.73 14.21 8.07
CA GLN A 41 4.43 15.37 8.91
C GLN A 41 2.94 15.42 9.29
N ARG A 42 2.02 15.16 8.35
CA ARG A 42 0.59 15.05 8.64
C ARG A 42 0.29 13.97 9.69
N CYS A 43 0.95 12.81 9.59
CA CYS A 43 0.81 11.77 10.63
C CYS A 43 1.24 12.28 12.01
N ARG A 44 2.34 13.05 12.11
CA ARG A 44 2.77 13.66 13.39
C ARG A 44 1.74 14.66 13.92
N ASP A 45 1.26 15.54 13.06
CA ASP A 45 0.30 16.59 13.42
C ASP A 45 -1.04 16.00 13.91
N MET A 46 -1.40 14.83 13.39
CA MET A 46 -2.61 14.07 13.79
C MET A 46 -2.37 13.12 14.99
N GLY A 47 -1.15 13.08 15.55
CA GLY A 47 -0.83 12.23 16.69
C GLY A 47 -0.82 10.73 16.40
N VAL A 48 -0.56 10.34 15.15
CA VAL A 48 -0.41 8.93 14.77
C VAL A 48 0.75 8.30 15.55
N ASP A 49 0.52 7.12 16.13
CA ASP A 49 1.55 6.35 16.83
C ASP A 49 2.10 5.17 16.01
N THR A 50 1.28 4.61 15.10
CA THR A 50 1.65 3.43 14.33
C THR A 50 1.24 3.56 12.85
N LEU A 51 2.20 3.29 11.95
CA LEU A 51 1.99 3.17 10.52
C LEU A 51 1.76 1.70 10.16
N VAL A 52 0.65 1.39 9.52
CA VAL A 52 0.31 0.06 8.97
C VAL A 52 0.42 0.12 7.47
N VAL A 53 1.39 -0.59 6.88
CA VAL A 53 1.72 -0.51 5.45
C VAL A 53 1.27 -1.78 4.75
N PHE A 54 0.35 -1.68 3.80
CA PHE A 54 -0.04 -2.74 2.88
C PHE A 54 1.01 -2.79 1.75
N ASP A 55 1.91 -3.77 1.82
CA ASP A 55 3.14 -3.84 1.01
C ASP A 55 2.97 -4.80 -0.17
N THR A 56 2.95 -4.26 -1.39
CA THR A 56 2.80 -5.05 -2.62
C THR A 56 4.04 -5.88 -2.97
N HIS A 57 5.19 -5.67 -2.32
CA HIS A 57 6.38 -6.51 -2.49
C HIS A 57 6.42 -7.72 -1.55
N TRP A 58 5.50 -7.79 -0.60
CA TRP A 58 5.37 -8.98 0.23
C TRP A 58 4.33 -9.94 -0.36
N LEU A 59 4.84 -10.88 -1.17
CA LEU A 59 4.03 -11.90 -1.83
C LEU A 59 3.66 -13.03 -0.87
N VAL A 60 2.39 -13.39 -0.86
CA VAL A 60 1.83 -14.53 -0.10
C VAL A 60 0.88 -15.35 -0.97
N ASN A 61 0.69 -16.63 -0.61
CA ASN A 61 -0.16 -17.54 -1.38
C ASN A 61 -1.58 -17.69 -0.79
N ALA A 62 -1.70 -18.05 0.48
CA ALA A 62 -2.96 -18.51 1.06
C ALA A 62 -3.49 -17.58 2.15
N SER A 63 -2.77 -17.39 3.25
CA SER A 63 -3.19 -16.49 4.34
C SER A 63 -2.61 -15.10 4.13
N TYR A 64 -3.25 -14.08 4.72
CA TYR A 64 -2.60 -12.78 4.86
C TYR A 64 -1.57 -12.82 5.99
N HIS A 65 -0.51 -12.06 5.86
CA HIS A 65 0.57 -12.01 6.83
C HIS A 65 0.78 -10.59 7.34
N ILE A 66 0.99 -10.45 8.65
CA ILE A 66 1.29 -9.20 9.33
C ILE A 66 2.65 -9.33 10.00
N ASN A 67 3.63 -8.54 9.56
CA ASN A 67 4.93 -8.43 10.22
C ASN A 67 4.87 -7.32 11.27
N CYS A 68 4.89 -7.73 12.52
CA CYS A 68 4.81 -6.86 13.69
C CYS A 68 5.95 -7.12 14.68
N ALA A 69 7.13 -7.45 14.18
CA ALA A 69 8.31 -7.61 15.04
C ALA A 69 8.49 -6.39 15.96
N PRO A 70 9.02 -6.55 17.18
CA PRO A 70 9.13 -5.43 18.13
C PRO A 70 10.09 -4.34 17.64
N HIS A 71 11.02 -4.70 16.77
CA HIS A 71 12.00 -3.78 16.21
C HIS A 71 12.50 -4.29 14.87
N PHE A 72 12.56 -3.42 13.89
CA PHE A 72 13.11 -3.66 12.57
C PHE A 72 14.46 -2.96 12.47
N LYS A 73 15.53 -3.69 12.16
CA LYS A 73 16.87 -3.11 11.96
C LYS A 73 17.70 -3.97 11.04
N GLY A 74 18.36 -3.34 10.09
CA GLY A 74 19.22 -4.05 9.18
C GLY A 74 19.72 -3.20 8.03
N THR A 75 20.20 -3.92 7.01
CA THR A 75 20.60 -3.36 5.72
C THR A 75 19.86 -4.11 4.64
N TYR A 76 19.19 -3.39 3.77
CA TYR A 76 18.41 -3.94 2.67
C TYR A 76 19.14 -3.76 1.34
N THR A 77 19.21 -4.82 0.58
CA THR A 77 19.60 -4.80 -0.84
C THR A 77 18.52 -5.56 -1.60
N SER A 78 17.92 -4.92 -2.59
CA SER A 78 16.87 -5.55 -3.38
C SER A 78 17.44 -6.71 -4.21
N ASN A 79 16.82 -7.89 -4.10
CA ASN A 79 17.17 -9.04 -4.93
C ASN A 79 16.80 -8.82 -6.41
N GLU A 80 15.69 -8.10 -6.65
CA GLU A 80 15.20 -7.80 -8.01
C GLU A 80 15.97 -6.63 -8.65
N LEU A 81 16.26 -5.60 -7.86
CA LEU A 81 16.77 -4.32 -8.32
C LEU A 81 18.00 -3.85 -7.53
N PRO A 82 19.07 -4.66 -7.43
CA PRO A 82 20.26 -4.30 -6.64
C PRO A 82 20.97 -3.05 -7.16
N HIS A 83 20.75 -2.68 -8.41
CA HIS A 83 21.28 -1.45 -9.01
C HIS A 83 20.45 -0.19 -8.64
N PHE A 84 19.27 -0.34 -8.05
CA PHE A 84 18.48 0.77 -7.48
C PHE A 84 18.64 0.86 -5.96
N ILE A 85 18.56 -0.27 -5.26
CA ILE A 85 18.65 -0.30 -3.80
C ILE A 85 19.73 -1.29 -3.40
N ALA A 86 20.87 -0.78 -2.96
CA ALA A 86 21.96 -1.55 -2.40
C ALA A 86 22.41 -0.95 -1.07
N ASN A 87 22.57 -1.79 -0.05
CA ASN A 87 23.05 -1.42 1.28
C ASN A 87 22.27 -0.27 1.94
N MET A 88 20.95 -0.20 1.71
CA MET A 88 20.08 0.78 2.36
C MET A 88 19.87 0.38 3.82
N SER A 89 20.41 1.15 4.76
CA SER A 89 20.17 0.94 6.19
C SER A 89 18.74 1.30 6.55
N PHE A 90 18.13 0.53 7.45
CA PHE A 90 16.82 0.81 8.02
C PHE A 90 16.81 0.51 9.51
N GLU A 91 15.99 1.26 10.24
CA GLU A 91 15.67 1.03 11.64
C GLU A 91 14.30 1.64 11.96
N SER A 92 13.43 0.91 12.65
CA SER A 92 12.13 1.38 13.12
C SER A 92 11.62 0.53 14.27
N PRO A 93 10.96 1.10 15.28
CA PRO A 93 10.22 0.33 16.26
C PRO A 93 9.02 -0.33 15.58
N GLY A 94 8.64 -1.53 16.04
CA GLY A 94 7.41 -2.19 15.61
C GLY A 94 6.33 -2.16 16.67
N ASN A 95 5.18 -2.79 16.38
CA ASN A 95 4.04 -2.86 17.30
C ASN A 95 3.46 -4.29 17.39
N PRO A 96 4.11 -5.22 18.14
CA PRO A 96 3.65 -6.60 18.24
C PRO A 96 2.25 -6.74 18.87
N ALA A 97 1.91 -5.86 19.81
CA ALA A 97 0.61 -5.91 20.46
C ALA A 97 -0.53 -5.60 19.47
N LEU A 98 -0.39 -4.51 18.71
CA LEU A 98 -1.36 -4.16 17.66
C LEU A 98 -1.37 -5.22 16.56
N GLY A 99 -0.22 -5.68 16.06
CA GLY A 99 -0.18 -6.66 14.97
C GLY A 99 -0.88 -7.98 15.32
N ARG A 100 -0.72 -8.49 16.53
CA ARG A 100 -1.47 -9.67 17.00
C ARG A 100 -2.97 -9.39 17.14
N LEU A 101 -3.35 -8.21 17.63
CA LEU A 101 -4.75 -7.80 17.70
C LEU A 101 -5.39 -7.73 16.30
N LEU A 102 -4.71 -7.10 15.34
CA LEU A 102 -5.18 -7.02 13.94
C LEU A 102 -5.42 -8.41 13.35
N ALA A 103 -4.46 -9.33 13.53
CA ALA A 103 -4.60 -10.70 13.04
C ALA A 103 -5.74 -11.46 13.74
N GLN A 104 -5.88 -11.31 15.06
CA GLN A 104 -6.95 -11.96 15.81
C GLN A 104 -8.32 -11.51 15.32
N VAL A 105 -8.56 -10.20 15.24
CA VAL A 105 -9.87 -9.67 14.80
C VAL A 105 -10.17 -10.05 13.35
N ALA A 106 -9.16 -10.02 12.46
CA ALA A 106 -9.33 -10.48 11.08
C ALA A 106 -9.77 -11.95 11.02
N ASN A 107 -9.14 -12.84 11.81
CA ASN A 107 -9.53 -14.26 11.91
C ASN A 107 -10.94 -14.42 12.49
N ASP A 108 -11.31 -13.69 13.53
CA ASP A 108 -12.65 -13.72 14.13
C ASP A 108 -13.72 -13.27 13.11
N MET A 109 -13.36 -12.41 12.14
CA MET A 109 -14.19 -11.99 11.02
C MET A 109 -14.08 -12.88 9.77
N GLY A 110 -13.41 -14.04 9.88
CA GLY A 110 -13.29 -15.04 8.82
C GLY A 110 -12.26 -14.72 7.73
N VAL A 111 -11.32 -13.83 8.01
CA VAL A 111 -10.19 -13.51 7.11
C VAL A 111 -8.92 -14.10 7.68
N GLU A 112 -8.45 -15.21 7.12
CA GLU A 112 -7.28 -15.95 7.61
C GLU A 112 -6.03 -15.07 7.57
N THR A 113 -5.47 -14.79 8.76
CA THR A 113 -4.37 -13.83 8.94
C THR A 113 -3.39 -14.32 9.99
N LEU A 114 -2.10 -14.26 9.69
CA LEU A 114 -1.00 -14.68 10.56
C LEU A 114 -0.15 -13.48 10.99
N ALA A 115 0.04 -13.30 12.29
CA ALA A 115 0.96 -12.28 12.81
C ALA A 115 2.35 -12.89 13.07
N HIS A 116 3.41 -12.15 12.68
CA HIS A 116 4.80 -12.53 12.89
C HIS A 116 5.50 -11.47 13.73
N ASP A 117 6.05 -11.85 14.87
CA ASP A 117 6.88 -10.99 15.73
C ASP A 117 8.37 -11.38 15.69
N ASN A 118 8.79 -12.07 14.62
CA ASN A 118 10.14 -12.53 14.40
C ASN A 118 11.03 -11.40 13.85
N THR A 119 12.05 -11.02 14.60
CA THR A 119 13.01 -9.97 14.23
C THR A 119 13.87 -10.29 13.01
N SER A 120 13.93 -11.57 12.58
CA SER A 120 14.63 -11.97 11.36
C SER A 120 13.78 -11.81 10.08
N LEU A 121 12.47 -11.55 10.22
CA LEU A 121 11.60 -11.23 9.10
C LEU A 121 11.66 -9.73 8.84
N HIS A 122 12.48 -9.33 7.88
CA HIS A 122 12.60 -7.92 7.50
C HIS A 122 11.43 -7.52 6.60
N PRO A 123 10.96 -6.25 6.69
CA PRO A 123 10.03 -5.71 5.71
C PRO A 123 10.66 -5.61 4.32
N GLU A 124 9.83 -5.66 3.29
CA GLU A 124 10.24 -5.43 1.90
C GLU A 124 10.36 -3.93 1.59
N TYR A 125 10.92 -3.61 0.44
CA TYR A 125 11.18 -2.21 0.08
C TYR A 125 9.91 -1.38 -0.15
N GLY A 126 8.77 -2.02 -0.41
CA GLY A 126 7.48 -1.34 -0.42
C GLY A 126 7.14 -0.70 0.92
N THR A 127 7.63 -1.24 2.02
CA THR A 127 7.60 -0.64 3.35
C THR A 127 8.82 0.25 3.60
N LEU A 128 10.03 -0.23 3.31
CA LEU A 128 11.28 0.42 3.75
C LEU A 128 11.56 1.74 3.02
N VAL A 129 11.30 1.82 1.70
CA VAL A 129 11.57 3.05 0.93
C VAL A 129 10.68 4.21 1.38
N PRO A 130 9.35 4.06 1.54
CA PRO A 130 8.52 5.13 2.11
C PRO A 130 8.94 5.57 3.51
N LEU A 131 9.21 4.61 4.41
CA LEU A 131 9.59 4.90 5.79
C LEU A 131 10.87 5.72 5.91
N ARG A 132 11.82 5.55 4.99
CA ARG A 132 13.04 6.33 4.95
C ARG A 132 12.76 7.84 4.94
N TYR A 133 11.67 8.27 4.33
CA TYR A 133 11.29 9.68 4.20
C TYR A 133 10.19 10.11 5.18
N MET A 134 9.29 9.21 5.54
CA MET A 134 8.20 9.51 6.48
C MET A 134 8.61 9.37 7.94
N ASN A 135 9.54 8.45 8.26
CA ASN A 135 9.93 8.08 9.62
C ASN A 135 11.45 8.06 9.87
N PRO A 136 12.22 9.07 9.40
CA PRO A 136 13.68 9.08 9.51
C PRO A 136 14.19 9.12 10.94
N ASP A 137 13.39 9.65 11.86
CA ASP A 137 13.65 9.80 13.30
C ASP A 137 13.08 8.66 14.15
N GLN A 138 12.52 7.60 13.54
CA GLN A 138 11.93 6.43 14.19
C GLN A 138 10.78 6.79 15.16
N HIS A 139 10.10 7.89 14.90
CA HIS A 139 9.00 8.38 15.73
C HIS A 139 7.82 7.40 15.76
N PHE A 140 7.42 6.87 14.60
CA PHE A 140 6.29 5.95 14.48
C PHE A 140 6.72 4.50 14.66
N LYS A 141 5.87 3.71 15.32
CA LYS A 141 5.91 2.25 15.21
C LYS A 141 5.42 1.82 13.83
N VAL A 142 5.89 0.66 13.38
CA VAL A 142 5.61 0.16 12.03
C VAL A 142 5.04 -1.25 12.08
N ILE A 143 4.05 -1.51 11.24
CA ILE A 143 3.54 -2.84 10.90
C ILE A 143 3.52 -2.93 9.38
N SER A 144 4.04 -4.03 8.80
CA SER A 144 3.92 -4.35 7.39
C SER A 144 2.90 -5.47 7.20
N VAL A 145 2.01 -5.33 6.22
CA VAL A 145 0.97 -6.31 5.87
C VAL A 145 1.19 -6.75 4.42
N SER A 146 1.15 -8.05 4.18
CA SER A 146 1.30 -8.59 2.82
C SER A 146 0.15 -8.14 1.93
N ALA A 147 0.47 -7.57 0.76
CA ALA A 147 -0.50 -7.06 -0.19
C ALA A 147 -0.26 -7.49 -1.65
N MET A 148 0.57 -8.53 -1.87
CA MET A 148 0.58 -9.28 -3.12
C MET A 148 0.05 -10.69 -2.85
N CYS A 149 -1.27 -10.89 -3.01
CA CYS A 149 -1.98 -12.05 -2.49
C CYS A 149 -2.46 -12.96 -3.63
N MET A 150 -1.72 -14.04 -3.91
CA MET A 150 -1.88 -14.84 -5.13
C MET A 150 -3.18 -15.65 -5.19
N ALA A 151 -3.71 -16.12 -4.06
CA ALA A 151 -4.89 -16.97 -3.99
C ALA A 151 -6.16 -16.23 -3.52
N HIS A 152 -6.07 -14.93 -3.28
CA HIS A 152 -7.18 -14.12 -2.78
C HIS A 152 -7.85 -13.30 -3.89
N TYR A 153 -9.14 -13.04 -3.70
CA TYR A 153 -9.89 -12.06 -4.49
C TYR A 153 -9.72 -10.66 -3.91
N LEU A 154 -9.98 -9.64 -4.70
CA LEU A 154 -9.96 -8.24 -4.22
C LEU A 154 -10.96 -8.01 -3.08
N ASN A 155 -12.10 -8.70 -3.10
CA ASN A 155 -13.10 -8.66 -2.04
C ASN A 155 -12.55 -9.19 -0.70
N ASP A 156 -11.69 -10.22 -0.72
CA ASP A 156 -11.06 -10.75 0.50
C ASP A 156 -10.11 -9.71 1.10
N SER A 157 -9.35 -9.03 0.25
CA SER A 157 -8.47 -7.93 0.67
C SER A 157 -9.24 -6.72 1.20
N ALA A 158 -10.38 -6.38 0.58
CA ALA A 158 -11.27 -5.33 1.10
C ALA A 158 -11.81 -5.71 2.49
N ARG A 159 -12.20 -6.97 2.69
CA ARG A 159 -12.63 -7.47 4.02
C ARG A 159 -11.52 -7.43 5.04
N LEU A 160 -10.28 -7.75 4.65
CA LEU A 160 -9.14 -7.57 5.54
C LEU A 160 -9.04 -6.12 6.00
N GLY A 161 -8.97 -5.16 5.06
CA GLY A 161 -8.87 -3.74 5.40
C GLY A 161 -9.97 -3.27 6.35
N TRP A 162 -11.23 -3.69 6.09
CA TRP A 162 -12.36 -3.42 6.98
C TRP A 162 -12.15 -4.02 8.37
N ALA A 163 -11.74 -5.29 8.47
CA ALA A 163 -11.48 -5.97 9.75
C ALA A 163 -10.35 -5.29 10.55
N LEU A 164 -9.28 -4.85 9.86
CA LEU A 164 -8.17 -4.14 10.50
C LEU A 164 -8.63 -2.78 11.06
N ARG A 165 -9.48 -2.04 10.34
CA ARG A 165 -10.08 -0.80 10.86
C ARG A 165 -10.95 -1.08 12.10
N ARG A 166 -11.81 -2.11 12.06
CA ARG A 166 -12.61 -2.51 13.22
C ARG A 166 -11.76 -2.89 14.42
N ALA A 167 -10.65 -3.62 14.19
CA ALA A 167 -9.71 -3.94 15.26
C ALA A 167 -9.14 -2.70 15.96
N VAL A 168 -8.81 -1.66 15.17
CA VAL A 168 -8.33 -0.38 15.71
C VAL A 168 -9.43 0.34 16.48
N GLU A 169 -10.60 0.55 15.87
CA GLU A 169 -11.67 1.37 16.46
C GLU A 169 -12.30 0.70 17.69
N ASP A 170 -12.44 -0.62 17.71
CA ASP A 170 -13.15 -1.34 18.77
C ASP A 170 -12.23 -1.82 19.90
N HIS A 171 -10.94 -2.08 19.63
CA HIS A 171 -10.10 -2.85 20.56
C HIS A 171 -8.69 -2.25 20.79
N TYR A 172 -8.28 -1.21 20.07
CA TYR A 172 -7.01 -0.54 20.28
C TYR A 172 -7.24 0.78 21.06
N ASP A 173 -6.18 1.26 21.70
CA ASP A 173 -6.18 2.57 22.37
C ASP A 173 -5.00 3.40 21.87
N GLY A 174 -5.09 3.79 20.62
CA GLY A 174 -4.05 4.57 19.95
C GLY A 174 -4.50 5.06 18.58
N THR A 175 -3.63 5.75 17.89
CA THR A 175 -3.93 6.42 16.62
C THR A 175 -3.08 5.82 15.50
N VAL A 176 -3.72 5.36 14.42
CA VAL A 176 -3.04 4.69 13.31
C VAL A 176 -3.26 5.41 11.98
N ALA A 177 -2.33 5.16 11.05
CA ALA A 177 -2.53 5.46 9.64
C ALA A 177 -2.33 4.18 8.81
N PHE A 178 -3.20 3.96 7.80
CA PHE A 178 -3.14 2.82 6.88
C PHE A 178 -2.63 3.28 5.52
N PHE A 179 -1.58 2.63 5.02
CA PHE A 179 -0.91 2.99 3.78
C PHE A 179 -1.05 1.89 2.74
N ALA A 180 -1.67 2.19 1.60
CA ALA A 180 -1.55 1.34 0.42
C ALA A 180 -0.24 1.68 -0.31
N SER A 181 0.76 0.81 -0.18
CA SER A 181 2.07 1.00 -0.79
C SER A 181 2.18 0.22 -2.08
N GLY A 182 2.01 0.91 -3.19
CA GLY A 182 2.03 0.34 -4.53
C GLY A 182 1.84 1.40 -5.60
N SER A 183 2.26 1.07 -6.83
CA SER A 183 1.99 1.86 -8.03
C SER A 183 0.51 1.81 -8.45
N LEU A 184 0.19 2.56 -9.50
CA LEU A 184 -0.98 2.32 -10.36
C LEU A 184 -0.63 1.21 -11.37
N SER A 185 -0.65 1.49 -12.69
CA SER A 185 -0.21 0.49 -13.66
C SER A 185 1.24 0.08 -13.43
N HIS A 186 1.52 -1.22 -13.53
CA HIS A 186 2.84 -1.79 -13.21
C HIS A 186 3.32 -2.79 -14.28
N ARG A 187 3.35 -2.35 -15.55
CA ARG A 187 4.08 -3.09 -16.57
C ARG A 187 5.55 -2.66 -16.52
N PHE A 188 6.30 -3.29 -15.62
CA PHE A 188 7.67 -2.93 -15.32
C PHE A 188 8.59 -3.11 -16.53
N ALA A 189 9.40 -2.07 -16.83
CA ALA A 189 10.47 -2.11 -17.81
C ALA A 189 11.82 -2.19 -17.12
N GLN A 190 12.58 -3.25 -17.39
CA GLN A 190 13.93 -3.35 -16.87
C GLN A 190 14.84 -2.28 -17.51
N ASN A 191 15.22 -1.28 -16.75
CA ASN A 191 15.90 -0.09 -17.24
C ASN A 191 17.28 -0.38 -17.88
N GLY A 192 17.92 -1.48 -17.53
CA GLY A 192 19.16 -1.91 -18.19
C GLY A 192 18.97 -2.29 -19.66
N LEU A 193 17.76 -2.75 -20.02
CA LEU A 193 17.39 -3.15 -21.39
C LEU A 193 16.53 -2.08 -22.09
N ALA A 194 15.86 -1.24 -21.34
CA ALA A 194 14.94 -0.21 -21.83
C ALA A 194 15.09 1.11 -21.05
N PRO A 195 16.24 1.80 -21.13
CA PRO A 195 16.54 2.99 -20.33
C PRO A 195 15.59 4.16 -20.60
N GLU A 196 14.96 4.21 -21.77
CA GLU A 196 13.97 5.20 -22.16
C GLU A 196 12.72 5.21 -21.29
N PHE A 197 12.42 4.08 -20.62
CA PHE A 197 11.30 3.97 -19.67
C PHE A 197 11.62 4.51 -18.27
N GLY A 198 12.83 4.96 -18.00
CA GLY A 198 13.21 5.45 -16.68
C GLY A 198 12.28 6.52 -16.08
N PHE A 199 11.61 7.30 -16.94
CA PHE A 199 10.67 8.36 -16.57
C PHE A 199 9.33 8.26 -17.32
N LYS A 200 9.02 7.12 -17.92
CA LYS A 200 7.82 6.94 -18.74
C LYS A 200 6.96 5.80 -18.19
N ILE A 201 5.70 5.82 -18.59
CA ILE A 201 4.76 4.73 -18.44
C ILE A 201 4.89 3.82 -19.67
N TRP A 202 4.61 2.54 -19.53
CA TRP A 202 4.83 1.54 -20.57
C TRP A 202 4.12 1.87 -21.90
N SER A 203 2.90 2.35 -21.84
CA SER A 203 2.12 2.67 -23.04
C SER A 203 1.09 3.77 -22.79
N PRO A 204 0.65 4.46 -23.85
CA PRO A 204 -0.45 5.43 -23.75
C PRO A 204 -1.76 4.82 -23.23
N TYR A 205 -1.99 3.53 -23.50
CA TYR A 205 -3.16 2.81 -22.96
C TYR A 205 -3.12 2.72 -21.44
N LEU A 206 -1.98 2.30 -20.85
CA LEU A 206 -1.84 2.21 -19.40
C LEU A 206 -1.89 3.60 -18.75
N GLU A 207 -1.28 4.61 -19.37
CA GLU A 207 -1.40 5.98 -18.89
C GLU A 207 -2.85 6.48 -18.90
N HIS A 208 -3.62 6.15 -19.93
CA HIS A 208 -5.04 6.47 -19.98
C HIS A 208 -5.83 5.79 -18.87
N MET A 209 -5.60 4.49 -18.63
CA MET A 209 -6.25 3.75 -17.55
C MET A 209 -5.92 4.36 -16.17
N ASP A 210 -4.66 4.71 -15.92
CA ASP A 210 -4.24 5.38 -14.69
C ASP A 210 -4.97 6.73 -14.49
N ARG A 211 -5.05 7.54 -15.57
CA ARG A 211 -5.73 8.85 -15.51
C ARG A 211 -7.24 8.72 -15.25
N GLU A 212 -7.89 7.67 -15.76
CA GLU A 212 -9.29 7.37 -15.42
C GLU A 212 -9.44 6.98 -13.94
N VAL A 213 -8.55 6.16 -13.40
CA VAL A 213 -8.51 5.85 -11.96
C VAL A 213 -8.39 7.14 -11.15
N LEU A 214 -7.44 8.01 -11.50
CA LEU A 214 -7.22 9.27 -10.78
C LEU A 214 -8.43 10.21 -10.88
N ARG A 215 -9.07 10.28 -12.04
CA ARG A 215 -10.30 11.07 -12.23
C ARG A 215 -11.42 10.57 -11.31
N MET A 216 -11.63 9.24 -11.26
CA MET A 216 -12.64 8.64 -10.37
C MET A 216 -12.35 8.95 -8.90
N TRP A 217 -11.08 8.83 -8.46
CA TRP A 217 -10.69 9.12 -7.09
C TRP A 217 -10.91 10.59 -6.72
N GLN A 218 -10.56 11.54 -7.61
CA GLN A 218 -10.75 12.98 -7.39
C GLN A 218 -12.22 13.38 -7.39
N ASN A 219 -13.09 12.61 -8.03
CA ASN A 219 -14.53 12.88 -8.11
C ASN A 219 -15.35 12.04 -7.11
N ALA A 220 -14.70 11.27 -6.24
CA ALA A 220 -15.36 10.32 -5.32
C ALA A 220 -16.25 9.29 -6.05
N GLU A 221 -15.90 8.89 -7.26
CA GLU A 221 -16.63 7.88 -8.05
C GLU A 221 -16.23 6.45 -7.63
N TRP A 222 -16.37 6.13 -6.35
CA TRP A 222 -15.85 4.88 -5.76
C TRP A 222 -16.64 3.64 -6.17
N GLY A 223 -17.95 3.74 -6.36
CA GLY A 223 -18.78 2.65 -6.90
C GLY A 223 -18.26 2.20 -8.28
N PRO A 224 -18.21 3.09 -9.29
CA PRO A 224 -17.64 2.82 -10.60
C PRO A 224 -16.19 2.34 -10.53
N PHE A 225 -15.36 2.90 -9.65
CA PHE A 225 -13.97 2.44 -9.47
C PHE A 225 -13.91 0.99 -8.96
N CYS A 226 -14.68 0.63 -7.93
CA CYS A 226 -14.72 -0.75 -7.42
C CYS A 226 -15.23 -1.76 -8.47
N GLU A 227 -16.16 -1.35 -9.33
CA GLU A 227 -16.61 -2.18 -10.46
C GLU A 227 -15.52 -2.37 -11.52
N MET A 228 -14.73 -1.33 -11.81
CA MET A 228 -13.63 -1.38 -12.76
C MET A 228 -12.38 -2.07 -12.19
N LEU A 229 -12.22 -2.11 -10.87
CA LEU A 229 -10.98 -2.53 -10.21
C LEU A 229 -10.45 -3.90 -10.66
N PRO A 230 -11.26 -4.96 -10.86
CA PRO A 230 -10.77 -6.24 -11.36
C PRO A 230 -10.22 -6.17 -12.80
N GLU A 231 -10.83 -5.35 -13.66
CA GLU A 231 -10.34 -5.11 -15.01
C GLU A 231 -9.05 -4.31 -15.00
N TYR A 232 -8.98 -3.27 -14.18
CA TYR A 232 -7.77 -2.47 -14.00
C TYR A 232 -6.62 -3.30 -13.44
N ALA A 233 -6.86 -4.12 -12.42
CA ALA A 233 -5.86 -5.01 -11.84
C ALA A 233 -5.25 -5.96 -12.89
N SER A 234 -6.05 -6.49 -13.84
CA SER A 234 -5.60 -7.42 -14.86
C SER A 234 -5.08 -6.75 -16.12
N LYS A 235 -5.87 -5.88 -16.76
CA LYS A 235 -5.53 -5.24 -18.04
C LYS A 235 -4.73 -3.96 -17.89
N GLY A 236 -4.96 -3.21 -16.80
CA GLY A 236 -4.16 -2.07 -16.38
C GLY A 236 -2.84 -2.47 -15.73
N HIS A 237 -2.64 -3.77 -15.48
CA HIS A 237 -1.48 -4.29 -14.75
C HIS A 237 -1.27 -3.59 -13.40
N GLY A 238 -2.34 -3.38 -12.62
CA GLY A 238 -2.23 -2.75 -11.31
C GLY A 238 -1.24 -3.48 -10.40
N GLU A 239 -0.37 -2.75 -9.72
CA GLU A 239 0.67 -3.35 -8.89
C GLU A 239 0.08 -4.23 -7.78
N GLY A 240 0.73 -5.38 -7.53
CA GLY A 240 0.23 -6.37 -6.57
C GLY A 240 -1.22 -6.79 -6.83
N PHE A 241 -1.68 -6.67 -8.09
CA PHE A 241 -3.08 -6.85 -8.50
C PHE A 241 -4.06 -5.93 -7.74
N MET A 242 -3.60 -4.77 -7.26
CA MET A 242 -4.37 -3.77 -6.50
C MET A 242 -4.90 -4.25 -5.14
N HIS A 243 -4.32 -5.28 -4.57
CA HIS A 243 -4.73 -5.78 -3.25
C HIS A 243 -4.50 -4.75 -2.14
N ASP A 244 -3.42 -4.00 -2.18
CA ASP A 244 -3.14 -2.88 -1.25
C ASP A 244 -4.23 -1.81 -1.28
N THR A 245 -4.65 -1.42 -2.50
CA THR A 245 -5.72 -0.44 -2.72
C THR A 245 -7.08 -1.00 -2.27
N ALA A 246 -7.35 -2.28 -2.53
CA ALA A 246 -8.56 -2.94 -2.05
C ALA A 246 -8.62 -3.00 -0.51
N MET A 247 -7.50 -3.27 0.18
CA MET A 247 -7.40 -3.20 1.64
C MET A 247 -7.70 -1.79 2.14
N LEU A 248 -7.09 -0.77 1.54
CA LEU A 248 -7.30 0.62 1.94
C LEU A 248 -8.77 1.04 1.76
N LEU A 249 -9.37 0.76 0.60
CA LEU A 249 -10.78 1.07 0.37
C LEU A 249 -11.73 0.26 1.25
N GLY A 250 -11.40 -0.99 1.55
CA GLY A 250 -12.15 -1.79 2.52
C GLY A 250 -12.21 -1.13 3.89
N ALA A 251 -11.09 -0.58 4.34
CA ALA A 251 -11.04 0.19 5.58
C ALA A 251 -11.83 1.51 5.50
N LEU A 252 -12.02 2.08 4.32
CA LEU A 252 -12.71 3.36 4.12
C LEU A 252 -14.21 3.21 3.80
N GLY A 253 -14.74 2.00 3.58
CA GLY A 253 -16.14 1.76 3.27
C GLY A 253 -16.38 1.16 1.88
N TRP A 254 -15.32 0.77 1.17
CA TRP A 254 -15.39 0.16 -0.16
C TRP A 254 -16.13 1.05 -1.17
N SER A 255 -17.13 0.51 -1.89
CA SER A 255 -17.91 1.24 -2.88
C SER A 255 -18.85 2.31 -2.28
N ALA A 256 -19.05 2.33 -0.97
CA ALA A 256 -19.84 3.33 -0.25
C ALA A 256 -18.99 4.48 0.30
N TYR A 257 -17.67 4.42 0.17
CA TYR A 257 -16.81 5.56 0.46
C TYR A 257 -17.19 6.75 -0.43
N ASP A 258 -17.18 7.98 0.10
CA ASP A 258 -17.76 9.15 -0.56
C ASP A 258 -16.84 10.39 -0.58
N ALA A 259 -15.68 10.33 0.06
CA ALA A 259 -14.78 11.48 0.06
C ALA A 259 -13.85 11.47 -1.17
N PRO A 260 -13.59 12.62 -1.81
CA PRO A 260 -12.63 12.73 -2.91
C PRO A 260 -11.19 12.57 -2.41
N ALA A 261 -10.35 11.89 -3.19
CA ALA A 261 -8.94 11.79 -2.90
C ALA A 261 -8.20 13.10 -3.15
N GLU A 262 -7.26 13.44 -2.27
CA GLU A 262 -6.32 14.54 -2.43
C GLU A 262 -5.04 14.05 -3.13
N MET A 263 -4.68 14.62 -4.27
CA MET A 263 -3.40 14.34 -4.93
C MET A 263 -2.29 15.12 -4.22
N VAL A 264 -1.36 14.40 -3.56
CA VAL A 264 -0.24 15.00 -2.82
C VAL A 264 0.93 15.29 -3.75
N THR A 265 1.13 14.45 -4.78
CA THR A 265 2.15 14.65 -5.80
C THR A 265 1.55 14.64 -7.19
N PRO A 266 2.23 15.24 -8.19
CA PRO A 266 1.89 15.00 -9.58
C PRO A 266 1.97 13.50 -9.92
N TYR A 267 1.12 13.05 -10.84
CA TYR A 267 1.24 11.74 -11.45
C TYR A 267 2.50 11.69 -12.36
N PHE A 268 3.30 10.62 -12.25
CA PHE A 268 4.55 10.49 -13.00
C PHE A 268 4.84 9.04 -13.41
N GLY A 269 5.69 8.89 -14.44
CA GLY A 269 6.17 7.61 -14.90
C GLY A 269 7.50 7.20 -14.24
N ALA A 270 7.65 5.90 -13.95
CA ALA A 270 8.90 5.31 -13.46
C ALA A 270 9.04 3.86 -13.93
N SER A 271 10.07 3.57 -14.73
CA SER A 271 10.36 2.20 -15.20
C SER A 271 9.18 1.50 -15.87
N GLY A 272 8.36 2.25 -16.58
CA GLY A 272 7.16 1.74 -17.25
C GLY A 272 5.89 1.76 -16.40
N THR A 273 5.97 2.17 -15.14
CA THR A 273 4.88 2.15 -14.16
C THR A 273 4.32 3.53 -13.87
N GLY A 274 3.05 3.63 -13.50
CA GLY A 274 2.38 4.87 -13.11
C GLY A 274 2.44 5.11 -11.59
N GLN A 275 2.89 6.29 -11.17
CA GLN A 275 3.22 6.59 -9.77
C GLN A 275 2.58 7.87 -9.28
N LEU A 276 2.21 7.91 -8.00
CA LEU A 276 1.78 9.12 -7.29
C LEU A 276 1.79 8.90 -5.77
N ASN A 277 1.56 9.99 -5.03
CA ASN A 277 1.08 9.96 -3.66
C ASN A 277 -0.28 10.64 -3.59
N ALA A 278 -1.26 10.00 -2.98
CA ALA A 278 -2.59 10.54 -2.72
C ALA A 278 -3.01 10.25 -1.28
N VAL A 279 -3.86 11.09 -0.72
CA VAL A 279 -4.49 10.87 0.59
C VAL A 279 -5.98 10.70 0.39
N PHE A 280 -6.53 9.64 0.94
CA PHE A 280 -7.97 9.41 1.01
C PHE A 280 -8.45 9.86 2.39
N PRO A 281 -9.26 10.92 2.48
CA PRO A 281 -9.75 11.41 3.76
C PRO A 281 -10.49 10.32 4.54
N VAL A 282 -10.17 10.17 5.82
CA VAL A 282 -10.88 9.20 6.66
C VAL A 282 -12.19 9.83 7.12
N THR A 283 -13.30 9.19 6.77
CA THR A 283 -14.63 9.59 7.19
C THR A 283 -15.16 8.68 8.30
N PRO A 284 -15.98 9.20 9.22
CA PRO A 284 -16.66 8.36 10.19
C PRO A 284 -17.48 7.27 9.48
N GLN A 285 -17.47 6.06 10.00
CA GLN A 285 -18.30 4.97 9.50
C GLN A 285 -19.34 4.62 10.57
N ASP A 286 -20.58 4.55 10.20
CA ASP A 286 -21.70 4.16 11.07
C ASP A 286 -21.81 2.64 11.29
N GLY A 287 -20.82 1.88 10.80
CA GLY A 287 -20.80 0.41 10.86
C GLY A 287 -21.70 -0.29 9.84
N ALA A 288 -22.46 0.46 9.03
CA ALA A 288 -23.38 -0.10 8.03
C ALA A 288 -22.67 -0.56 6.74
N HIS A 289 -21.45 -0.07 6.50
CA HIS A 289 -20.71 -0.36 5.28
C HIS A 289 -19.76 -1.53 5.46
N VAL A 290 -20.28 -2.73 5.31
CA VAL A 290 -19.49 -3.97 5.29
C VAL A 290 -19.02 -4.20 3.85
N PRO A 291 -17.71 -4.44 3.60
CA PRO A 291 -17.23 -4.87 2.30
C PRO A 291 -17.98 -6.11 1.81
N PRO A 292 -18.01 -6.35 0.49
CA PRO A 292 -18.69 -7.52 -0.04
C PRO A 292 -18.17 -8.82 0.61
N PRO A 293 -19.00 -9.85 0.76
CA PRO A 293 -18.61 -11.10 1.36
C PRO A 293 -17.42 -11.71 0.61
N ILE A 294 -16.63 -12.54 1.32
CA ILE A 294 -15.55 -13.32 0.70
C ILE A 294 -16.10 -14.04 -0.53
N ALA A 295 -15.46 -13.88 -1.67
CA ALA A 295 -15.90 -14.49 -2.91
C ALA A 295 -15.79 -16.02 -2.78
N SER A 296 -16.88 -16.74 -3.04
CA SER A 296 -16.86 -18.20 -3.13
C SER A 296 -16.66 -18.63 -4.57
N SER A 297 -16.02 -19.79 -4.76
CA SER A 297 -15.86 -20.42 -6.08
C SER A 297 -17.20 -20.64 -6.81
N ALA A 298 -18.31 -20.68 -6.09
CA ALA A 298 -19.66 -20.79 -6.64
C ALA A 298 -20.16 -19.54 -7.40
N GLN A 299 -19.50 -18.40 -7.23
CA GLN A 299 -19.90 -17.12 -7.87
C GLN A 299 -19.23 -16.88 -9.23
N GLY A 300 -18.44 -17.83 -9.75
CA GLY A 300 -17.82 -17.74 -11.09
C GLY A 300 -16.76 -16.64 -11.23
N TYR A 301 -16.30 -16.06 -10.12
CA TYR A 301 -15.25 -15.06 -10.11
C TYR A 301 -13.88 -15.74 -10.27
N THR A 302 -13.13 -15.34 -11.26
CA THR A 302 -11.75 -15.85 -11.45
C THR A 302 -10.79 -14.89 -10.72
N PRO A 303 -9.94 -15.38 -9.79
CA PRO A 303 -8.92 -14.55 -9.17
C PRO A 303 -8.06 -13.86 -10.22
N VAL A 304 -7.81 -12.58 -10.05
CA VAL A 304 -6.94 -11.80 -10.95
C VAL A 304 -5.52 -12.37 -10.98
N SER A 305 -5.10 -13.00 -9.90
CA SER A 305 -3.78 -13.61 -9.71
C SER A 305 -3.51 -14.89 -10.51
N VAL A 306 -4.50 -15.52 -11.15
CA VAL A 306 -4.32 -16.84 -11.77
C VAL A 306 -3.96 -16.77 -13.25
N ARG A 307 -3.79 -15.61 -13.83
CA ARG A 307 -3.32 -15.48 -15.22
C ARG A 307 -1.95 -14.83 -15.27
N LEU A 308 -0.93 -15.65 -15.05
CA LEU A 308 0.44 -15.38 -15.50
C LEU A 308 0.52 -15.62 -17.01
#